data_31a356cf1c26d8a84b10a541a31b7f5f
#
_entry.id   31a356cf1c26d8a84b10a541a31b7f5f
#
_cell.length_a   1.000
_cell.length_b   1.000
_cell.length_c   1.000
_cell.angle_alpha   90.00
_cell.angle_beta   90.00
_cell.angle_gamma   90.00
#
_symmetry.space_group_name_H-M   'P 1'
#
loop_
_entity.id
_entity.type
_entity.pdbx_description
1 polymer ?
#
loop_
_entity_poly.entity_id
_entity_poly.type
_entity_poly.pdbx_seq_one_letter_code
_entity_poly.pdbx_strand_id
1 'polypeptide(L)'
;MILKAKHNFIIYPFFKWYAGFIIRRHSSNVKIIGEFKDRNLPVLLISNHISWWDGFWAMYINQNVLHRKFHFMMLEEQLRKYWFFNFTGGFSVNKSTKSIVDTLIYTSDLLTDKENMVLIFPQGEIQSLHNQSIQFERGLERILRNKENAVQVVFLVNLIDYFSNPKPGIYFHIREYTEGAFDLKSIQQNYTEFYADSVGKQMTFNQ
;
A
#
# COMPACT_ATOMS: atom_id res chain seq x y z
N MET A 1 -4.40 19.15 14.15
CA MET A 1 -5.38 19.05 13.03
C MET A 1 -4.69 18.32 11.90
N ILE A 2 -5.32 17.30 11.31
CA ILE A 2 -4.73 16.53 10.20
C ILE A 2 -4.93 17.25 8.86
N LEU A 3 -3.98 17.08 7.96
CA LEU A 3 -4.13 17.45 6.55
C LEU A 3 -4.91 16.32 5.85
N LYS A 4 -6.21 16.55 5.57
CA LYS A 4 -7.06 15.56 4.90
C LYS A 4 -6.69 15.44 3.41
N ALA A 5 -6.91 14.27 2.85
CA ALA A 5 -6.68 13.96 1.45
C ALA A 5 -7.54 14.84 0.51
N LYS A 6 -6.95 15.24 -0.59
CA LYS A 6 -7.62 15.94 -1.70
C LYS A 6 -7.33 15.21 -3.00
N HIS A 7 -8.17 15.42 -4.00
CA HIS A 7 -7.94 14.94 -5.36
C HIS A 7 -8.16 16.11 -6.32
N ASN A 8 -7.08 16.60 -6.90
CA ASN A 8 -7.15 17.66 -7.90
C ASN A 8 -7.32 17.05 -9.29
N PHE A 9 -8.18 17.61 -10.11
CA PHE A 9 -8.55 17.08 -11.42
C PHE A 9 -7.42 17.15 -12.48
N ILE A 10 -6.32 17.88 -12.20
CA ILE A 10 -5.12 17.93 -13.06
C ILE A 10 -3.99 17.13 -12.42
N ILE A 11 -3.69 17.38 -11.13
CA ILE A 11 -2.53 16.78 -10.44
C ILE A 11 -2.70 15.28 -10.30
N TYR A 12 -3.89 14.81 -9.92
CA TYR A 12 -4.12 13.39 -9.71
C TYR A 12 -4.00 12.55 -11.00
N PRO A 13 -4.63 12.91 -12.13
CA PRO A 13 -4.40 12.24 -13.41
C PRO A 13 -2.95 12.28 -13.89
N PHE A 14 -2.26 13.42 -13.68
CA PHE A 14 -0.84 13.53 -14.01
C PHE A 14 -0.01 12.49 -13.23
N PHE A 15 -0.19 12.37 -11.91
CA PHE A 15 0.56 11.39 -11.10
C PHE A 15 0.17 9.94 -11.41
N LYS A 16 -1.08 9.68 -11.79
CA LYS A 16 -1.48 8.37 -12.32
C LYS A 16 -0.69 8.00 -13.57
N TRP A 17 -0.62 8.90 -14.53
CA TRP A 17 0.18 8.71 -15.75
C TRP A 17 1.67 8.58 -15.42
N TYR A 18 2.20 9.47 -14.57
CA TYR A 18 3.60 9.49 -14.17
C TYR A 18 4.04 8.18 -13.49
N ALA A 19 3.21 7.61 -12.62
CA ALA A 19 3.50 6.33 -11.98
C ALA A 19 3.72 5.21 -13.03
N GLY A 20 2.84 5.11 -14.01
CA GLY A 20 3.00 4.15 -15.11
C GLY A 20 4.23 4.43 -16.00
N PHE A 21 4.50 5.70 -16.27
CA PHE A 21 5.65 6.12 -17.08
C PHE A 21 6.98 5.79 -16.37
N ILE A 22 7.13 6.19 -15.11
CA ILE A 22 8.39 6.03 -14.36
C ILE A 22 8.72 4.56 -14.12
N ILE A 23 7.71 3.74 -13.82
CA ILE A 23 7.87 2.31 -13.64
C ILE A 23 8.41 1.68 -14.93
N ARG A 24 7.77 1.91 -16.07
CA ARG A 24 8.23 1.37 -17.37
C ARG A 24 9.61 1.90 -17.78
N ARG A 25 9.93 3.14 -17.42
CA ARG A 25 11.22 3.77 -17.76
C ARG A 25 12.38 3.17 -16.98
N HIS A 26 12.15 2.80 -15.72
CA HIS A 26 13.20 2.38 -14.78
C HIS A 26 13.22 0.87 -14.51
N SER A 27 12.27 0.08 -15.00
CA SER A 27 12.27 -1.37 -14.88
C SER A 27 12.53 -2.06 -16.22
N SER A 28 13.10 -3.27 -16.17
CA SER A 28 13.25 -4.18 -17.31
C SER A 28 11.94 -4.90 -17.62
N ASN A 29 11.21 -5.27 -16.56
CA ASN A 29 9.88 -5.87 -16.65
C ASN A 29 9.04 -5.50 -15.43
N VAL A 30 7.73 -5.72 -15.54
CA VAL A 30 6.78 -5.58 -14.43
C VAL A 30 5.86 -6.78 -14.44
N LYS A 31 5.85 -7.55 -13.36
CA LYS A 31 4.96 -8.72 -13.21
C LYS A 31 4.01 -8.52 -12.04
N ILE A 32 2.74 -8.82 -12.26
CA ILE A 32 1.71 -8.88 -11.22
C ILE A 32 1.36 -10.35 -11.03
N ILE A 33 1.48 -10.85 -9.81
CA ILE A 33 1.37 -12.27 -9.45
C ILE A 33 0.30 -12.41 -8.38
N GLY A 34 -0.72 -13.20 -8.66
CA GLY A 34 -1.90 -13.36 -7.84
C GLY A 34 -3.13 -12.69 -8.46
N GLU A 35 -4.25 -12.78 -7.77
CA GLU A 35 -5.54 -12.31 -8.27
C GLU A 35 -6.24 -11.44 -7.22
N PHE A 36 -7.05 -10.52 -7.68
CA PHE A 36 -7.97 -9.71 -6.87
C PHE A 36 -9.38 -9.91 -7.40
N LYS A 37 -10.27 -10.38 -6.53
CA LYS A 37 -11.69 -10.49 -6.84
C LYS A 37 -12.43 -9.34 -6.17
N ASP A 38 -12.91 -8.39 -6.95
CA ASP A 38 -13.68 -7.26 -6.44
C ASP A 38 -15.00 -7.70 -5.79
N ARG A 39 -15.16 -7.39 -4.51
CA ARG A 39 -16.41 -7.64 -3.74
C ARG A 39 -17.25 -6.38 -3.56
N ASN A 40 -16.93 -5.31 -4.29
CA ASN A 40 -17.62 -4.02 -4.19
C ASN A 40 -17.58 -3.42 -2.78
N LEU A 41 -16.44 -3.61 -2.10
CA LEU A 41 -16.12 -3.08 -0.77
C LEU A 41 -14.94 -2.11 -0.86
N PRO A 42 -14.77 -1.19 0.10
CA PRO A 42 -13.55 -0.41 0.19
C PRO A 42 -12.33 -1.31 0.39
N VAL A 43 -11.18 -0.88 -0.11
CA VAL A 43 -9.95 -1.68 -0.06
C VAL A 43 -8.96 -1.08 0.93
N LEU A 44 -8.51 -1.89 1.88
CA LEU A 44 -7.34 -1.62 2.68
C LEU A 44 -6.14 -2.37 2.08
N LEU A 45 -5.26 -1.65 1.40
CA LEU A 45 -4.04 -2.21 0.82
C LEU A 45 -2.90 -2.15 1.82
N ILE A 46 -2.43 -3.31 2.27
CA ILE A 46 -1.30 -3.46 3.18
C ILE A 46 -0.08 -3.87 2.36
N SER A 47 0.99 -3.07 2.39
CA SER A 47 2.19 -3.29 1.59
C SER A 47 3.47 -3.18 2.42
N ASN A 48 4.52 -3.93 2.05
CA ASN A 48 5.86 -3.69 2.56
C ASN A 48 6.38 -2.33 2.11
N HIS A 49 7.22 -1.71 2.96
CA HIS A 49 7.81 -0.39 2.71
C HIS A 49 9.33 -0.53 2.58
N ILE A 50 9.81 -0.59 1.35
CA ILE A 50 11.22 -0.86 1.02
C ILE A 50 11.87 0.29 0.24
N SER A 51 11.04 1.21 -0.27
CA SER A 51 11.51 2.24 -1.19
C SER A 51 10.66 3.51 -1.13
N TRP A 52 11.26 4.62 -1.48
CA TRP A 52 10.53 5.86 -1.76
C TRP A 52 9.50 5.69 -2.91
N TRP A 53 9.69 4.70 -3.79
CA TRP A 53 8.84 4.42 -4.94
C TRP A 53 7.57 3.64 -4.61
N ASP A 54 7.44 3.07 -3.42
CA ASP A 54 6.33 2.17 -3.06
C ASP A 54 4.95 2.79 -3.23
N GLY A 55 4.82 4.10 -2.97
CA GLY A 55 3.57 4.83 -3.21
C GLY A 55 3.18 4.88 -4.69
N PHE A 56 4.15 5.00 -5.59
CA PHE A 56 3.93 4.96 -7.04
C PHE A 56 3.61 3.55 -7.52
N TRP A 57 4.25 2.54 -6.93
CA TRP A 57 3.97 1.14 -7.22
C TRP A 57 2.55 0.75 -6.80
N ALA A 58 2.13 1.18 -5.61
CA ALA A 58 0.76 0.97 -5.15
C ALA A 58 -0.26 1.72 -6.03
N MET A 59 0.06 2.93 -6.49
CA MET A 59 -0.77 3.65 -7.46
C MET A 59 -0.86 2.90 -8.80
N TYR A 60 0.22 2.30 -9.26
CA TYR A 60 0.24 1.47 -10.47
C TYR A 60 -0.64 0.22 -10.31
N ILE A 61 -0.53 -0.47 -9.17
CA ILE A 61 -1.40 -1.63 -8.84
C ILE A 61 -2.86 -1.19 -8.78
N ASN A 62 -3.15 -0.05 -8.16
CA ASN A 62 -4.52 0.46 -8.12
C ASN A 62 -5.09 0.72 -9.52
N GLN A 63 -4.29 1.23 -10.45
CA GLN A 63 -4.74 1.51 -11.81
C GLN A 63 -4.99 0.25 -12.66
N ASN A 64 -4.23 -0.83 -12.41
CA ASN A 64 -4.27 -2.03 -13.24
C ASN A 64 -5.09 -3.17 -12.63
N VAL A 65 -5.36 -3.12 -11.31
CA VAL A 65 -5.98 -4.24 -10.57
C VAL A 65 -7.17 -3.80 -9.73
N LEU A 66 -7.00 -2.78 -8.85
CA LEU A 66 -7.99 -2.47 -7.81
C LEU A 66 -9.06 -1.47 -8.27
N HIS A 67 -8.71 -0.50 -9.12
CA HIS A 67 -9.58 0.52 -9.72
C HIS A 67 -10.39 1.33 -8.69
N ARG A 68 -9.74 1.79 -7.61
CA ARG A 68 -10.34 2.59 -6.52
C ARG A 68 -9.81 4.02 -6.51
N LYS A 69 -10.47 4.90 -5.79
CA LYS A 69 -9.96 6.21 -5.44
C LYS A 69 -8.82 6.06 -4.42
N PHE A 70 -7.62 6.44 -4.84
CA PHE A 70 -6.38 6.19 -4.12
C PHE A 70 -6.20 7.14 -2.93
N HIS A 71 -5.94 6.59 -1.74
CA HIS A 71 -5.57 7.35 -0.55
C HIS A 71 -4.35 6.71 0.10
N PHE A 72 -3.49 7.50 0.73
CA PHE A 72 -2.31 7.01 1.44
C PHE A 72 -1.91 7.92 2.60
N MET A 73 -1.39 7.29 3.65
CA MET A 73 -0.90 7.97 4.84
C MET A 73 0.56 8.37 4.65
N MET A 74 0.91 9.61 5.03
CA MET A 74 2.26 10.16 4.93
C MET A 74 2.58 11.00 6.16
N LEU A 75 3.84 10.99 6.61
CA LEU A 75 4.28 11.89 7.69
C LEU A 75 3.96 13.35 7.36
N GLU A 76 3.43 14.10 8.32
CA GLU A 76 2.98 15.49 8.11
C GLU A 76 4.10 16.38 7.56
N GLU A 77 5.32 16.24 8.08
CA GLU A 77 6.49 16.97 7.60
C GLU A 77 6.76 16.68 6.11
N GLN A 78 6.72 15.42 5.72
CA GLN A 78 6.93 15.01 4.33
C GLN A 78 5.81 15.49 3.42
N LEU A 79 4.55 15.42 3.87
CA LEU A 79 3.41 15.90 3.11
C LEU A 79 3.42 17.43 2.92
N ARG A 80 3.93 18.17 3.89
CA ARG A 80 4.15 19.63 3.75
C ARG A 80 5.27 19.94 2.76
N LYS A 81 6.37 19.20 2.81
CA LYS A 81 7.52 19.33 1.88
C LYS A 81 7.10 18.99 0.45
N TYR A 82 6.36 17.92 0.27
CA TYR A 82 5.86 17.45 -1.03
C TYR A 82 4.35 17.69 -1.14
N TRP A 83 3.93 18.93 -0.99
CA TRP A 83 2.53 19.37 -0.87
C TRP A 83 1.59 18.83 -1.97
N PHE A 84 2.13 18.57 -3.17
CA PHE A 84 1.37 18.04 -4.30
C PHE A 84 0.81 16.64 -4.03
N PHE A 85 1.41 15.84 -3.15
CA PHE A 85 0.88 14.54 -2.75
C PHE A 85 -0.45 14.64 -1.99
N ASN A 86 -0.73 15.75 -1.32
CA ASN A 86 -2.04 15.96 -0.72
C ASN A 86 -3.16 15.97 -1.77
N PHE A 87 -2.85 16.46 -3.00
CA PHE A 87 -3.78 16.50 -4.13
C PHE A 87 -3.87 15.20 -4.93
N THR A 88 -3.15 14.17 -4.52
CA THR A 88 -3.20 12.82 -5.09
C THR A 88 -3.81 11.78 -4.13
N GLY A 89 -4.40 12.25 -3.03
CA GLY A 89 -5.00 11.39 -2.03
C GLY A 89 -4.15 11.19 -0.77
N GLY A 90 -3.00 11.86 -0.66
CA GLY A 90 -2.16 11.84 0.54
C GLY A 90 -2.81 12.59 1.70
N PHE A 91 -2.76 12.02 2.91
CA PHE A 91 -3.18 12.64 4.16
C PHE A 91 -2.13 12.47 5.25
N SER A 92 -2.12 13.40 6.21
CA SER A 92 -1.02 13.47 7.17
C SER A 92 -1.20 12.55 8.37
N VAL A 93 -0.07 12.02 8.86
CA VAL A 93 0.07 11.43 10.20
C VAL A 93 1.20 12.13 10.95
N ASN A 94 0.99 12.37 12.24
CA ASN A 94 2.02 12.84 13.16
C ASN A 94 2.10 11.88 14.35
N LYS A 95 3.14 11.06 14.38
CA LYS A 95 3.33 9.97 15.36
C LYS A 95 3.53 10.48 16.79
N SER A 96 4.00 11.71 16.97
CA SER A 96 4.36 12.27 18.28
C SER A 96 3.23 13.01 18.99
N THR A 97 2.04 13.08 18.40
CA THR A 97 0.95 13.91 18.91
C THR A 97 -0.35 13.15 19.11
N LYS A 98 -1.28 13.72 19.88
CA LYS A 98 -2.65 13.20 20.03
C LYS A 98 -3.38 13.10 18.66
N SER A 99 -2.91 13.82 17.63
CA SER A 99 -3.50 13.81 16.29
C SER A 99 -3.35 12.48 15.55
N ILE A 100 -2.51 11.55 16.04
CA ILE A 100 -2.46 10.19 15.48
C ILE A 100 -3.83 9.51 15.55
N VAL A 101 -4.56 9.73 16.66
CA VAL A 101 -5.91 9.18 16.84
C VAL A 101 -6.86 9.72 15.78
N ASP A 102 -6.80 11.03 15.50
CA ASP A 102 -7.63 11.66 14.47
C ASP A 102 -7.31 11.09 13.08
N THR A 103 -6.02 10.84 12.81
CA THR A 103 -5.59 10.21 11.54
C THR A 103 -6.14 8.80 11.39
N LEU A 104 -6.11 7.99 12.46
CA LEU A 104 -6.62 6.61 12.42
C LEU A 104 -8.15 6.58 12.27
N ILE A 105 -8.87 7.50 12.91
CA ILE A 105 -10.32 7.67 12.74
C ILE A 105 -10.61 8.06 11.27
N TYR A 106 -9.92 9.08 10.77
CA TYR A 106 -10.08 9.51 9.38
C TYR A 106 -9.80 8.40 8.37
N THR A 107 -8.78 7.56 8.63
CA THR A 107 -8.49 6.38 7.81
C THR A 107 -9.64 5.39 7.84
N SER A 108 -10.19 5.13 9.02
CA SER A 108 -11.37 4.26 9.17
C SER A 108 -12.60 4.83 8.46
N ASP A 109 -12.80 6.16 8.49
CA ASP A 109 -13.91 6.83 7.78
C ASP A 109 -13.76 6.71 6.25
N LEU A 110 -12.54 6.85 5.72
CA LEU A 110 -12.29 6.62 4.29
C LEU A 110 -12.70 5.21 3.84
N LEU A 111 -12.53 4.22 4.70
CA LEU A 111 -12.90 2.81 4.48
C LEU A 111 -14.41 2.53 4.73
N THR A 112 -15.26 3.52 4.67
CA THR A 112 -16.72 3.36 4.63
C THR A 112 -17.30 3.53 3.22
N ASP A 113 -16.51 4.11 2.31
CA ASP A 113 -16.90 4.32 0.92
C ASP A 113 -16.21 3.26 0.04
N LYS A 114 -17.00 2.45 -0.64
CA LYS A 114 -16.55 1.37 -1.51
C LYS A 114 -15.65 1.82 -2.65
N GLU A 115 -15.75 3.07 -3.06
CA GLU A 115 -14.91 3.64 -4.12
C GLU A 115 -13.49 3.92 -3.64
N ASN A 116 -13.23 3.86 -2.33
CA ASN A 116 -11.95 4.19 -1.76
C ASN A 116 -11.04 2.97 -1.61
N MET A 117 -9.75 3.24 -1.82
CA MET A 117 -8.64 2.41 -1.38
C MET A 117 -7.73 3.22 -0.47
N VAL A 118 -7.32 2.64 0.65
CA VAL A 118 -6.31 3.23 1.52
C VAL A 118 -5.07 2.35 1.56
N LEU A 119 -3.94 2.91 1.16
CA LEU A 119 -2.63 2.29 1.29
C LEU A 119 -2.05 2.53 2.68
N ILE A 120 -1.59 1.45 3.31
CA ILE A 120 -0.87 1.49 4.56
C ILE A 120 0.42 0.67 4.44
N PHE A 121 1.49 1.27 4.93
CA PHE A 121 2.75 0.59 5.20
C PHE A 121 2.81 0.28 6.70
N PRO A 122 2.51 -0.95 7.11
CA PRO A 122 2.31 -1.27 8.53
C PRO A 122 3.58 -1.20 9.36
N GLN A 123 4.76 -1.23 8.73
CA GLN A 123 6.07 -1.06 9.36
C GLN A 123 6.29 0.37 9.89
N GLY A 124 5.58 1.35 9.32
CA GLY A 124 5.66 2.76 9.70
C GLY A 124 6.96 3.48 9.30
N GLU A 125 7.89 2.78 8.65
CA GLU A 125 9.16 3.31 8.13
C GLU A 125 9.65 2.47 6.94
N ILE A 126 10.55 3.03 6.14
CA ILE A 126 11.22 2.29 5.06
C ILE A 126 12.25 1.34 5.68
N GLN A 127 12.15 0.07 5.32
CA GLN A 127 13.07 -0.98 5.79
C GLN A 127 13.77 -1.66 4.61
N SER A 128 14.89 -2.32 4.89
CA SER A 128 15.60 -3.10 3.88
C SER A 128 14.72 -4.20 3.29
N LEU A 129 14.79 -4.41 1.98
CA LEU A 129 14.17 -5.56 1.29
C LEU A 129 14.62 -6.92 1.88
N HIS A 130 15.79 -6.97 2.49
CA HIS A 130 16.32 -8.18 3.13
C HIS A 130 15.76 -8.43 4.53
N ASN A 131 15.00 -7.48 5.10
CA ASN A 131 14.34 -7.67 6.38
C ASN A 131 13.09 -8.55 6.21
N GLN A 132 13.16 -9.79 6.68
CA GLN A 132 12.04 -10.74 6.64
C GLN A 132 11.11 -10.63 7.86
N SER A 133 11.51 -9.90 8.90
CA SER A 133 10.72 -9.70 10.11
C SER A 133 9.87 -8.44 10.01
N ILE A 134 8.68 -8.57 9.44
CA ILE A 134 7.75 -7.45 9.27
C ILE A 134 6.87 -7.32 10.51
N GLN A 135 7.08 -6.24 11.26
CA GLN A 135 6.28 -5.91 12.43
C GLN A 135 5.26 -4.82 12.09
N PHE A 136 4.03 -4.99 12.57
CA PHE A 136 2.95 -4.05 12.34
C PHE A 136 2.81 -3.06 13.50
N GLU A 137 2.70 -1.81 13.17
CA GLU A 137 2.34 -0.75 14.14
C GLU A 137 0.91 -0.96 14.65
N ARG A 138 0.71 -0.77 15.96
CA ARG A 138 -0.60 -0.97 16.64
C ARG A 138 -1.74 -0.11 16.09
N GLY A 139 -1.43 0.96 15.36
CA GLY A 139 -2.44 1.83 14.75
C GLY A 139 -3.41 1.10 13.83
N LEU A 140 -2.97 0.02 13.16
CA LEU A 140 -3.80 -0.76 12.26
C LEU A 140 -5.00 -1.42 12.97
N GLU A 141 -4.83 -1.88 14.21
CA GLU A 141 -5.92 -2.44 15.01
C GLU A 141 -7.10 -1.48 15.16
N ARG A 142 -6.81 -0.18 15.34
CA ARG A 142 -7.85 0.83 15.46
C ARG A 142 -8.59 1.08 14.15
N ILE A 143 -7.88 1.01 13.02
CA ILE A 143 -8.46 1.15 11.68
C ILE A 143 -9.41 -0.02 11.39
N LEU A 144 -9.03 -1.23 11.78
CA LEU A 144 -9.77 -2.46 11.52
C LEU A 144 -10.98 -2.67 12.45
N ARG A 145 -11.06 -1.94 13.57
CA ARG A 145 -12.13 -2.11 14.55
C ARG A 145 -13.51 -1.99 13.90
N ASN A 146 -14.37 -3.01 14.07
CA ASN A 146 -15.72 -3.10 13.49
C ASN A 146 -15.76 -3.04 11.96
N LYS A 147 -14.71 -3.47 11.26
CA LYS A 147 -14.62 -3.48 9.79
C LYS A 147 -14.69 -4.88 9.19
N GLU A 148 -14.86 -5.91 10.01
CA GLU A 148 -15.05 -7.28 9.53
C GLU A 148 -16.21 -7.34 8.52
N ASN A 149 -15.97 -7.98 7.38
CA ASN A 149 -16.90 -8.05 6.24
C ASN A 149 -17.31 -6.70 5.60
N ALA A 150 -16.79 -5.57 6.10
CA ALA A 150 -17.05 -4.24 5.55
C ALA A 150 -15.88 -3.65 4.73
N VAL A 151 -14.73 -4.31 4.74
CA VAL A 151 -13.50 -3.90 4.04
C VAL A 151 -12.83 -5.12 3.44
N GLN A 152 -12.34 -5.01 2.19
CA GLN A 152 -11.41 -5.98 1.63
C GLN A 152 -10.00 -5.63 2.06
N VAL A 153 -9.37 -6.49 2.84
CA VAL A 153 -7.95 -6.38 3.15
C VAL A 153 -7.15 -7.09 2.06
N VAL A 154 -6.29 -6.35 1.39
CA VAL A 154 -5.47 -6.86 0.29
C VAL A 154 -4.00 -6.71 0.65
N PHE A 155 -3.25 -7.77 0.54
CA PHE A 155 -1.81 -7.79 0.72
C PHE A 155 -1.10 -7.52 -0.60
N LEU A 156 -0.10 -6.67 -0.54
CA LEU A 156 0.82 -6.40 -1.63
C LEU A 156 2.25 -6.60 -1.14
N VAL A 157 3.01 -7.42 -1.83
CA VAL A 157 4.44 -7.59 -1.59
C VAL A 157 5.18 -7.14 -2.84
N ASN A 158 5.99 -6.09 -2.67
CA ASN A 158 6.85 -5.55 -3.72
C ASN A 158 8.23 -6.19 -3.60
N LEU A 159 8.68 -6.84 -4.66
CA LEU A 159 10.03 -7.42 -4.77
C LEU A 159 10.73 -6.87 -6.00
N ILE A 160 12.06 -6.79 -5.93
CA ILE A 160 12.91 -6.27 -7.00
C ILE A 160 14.03 -7.26 -7.23
N ASP A 161 14.26 -7.62 -8.50
CA ASP A 161 15.41 -8.40 -8.92
C ASP A 161 15.98 -7.89 -10.24
N TYR A 162 17.30 -7.95 -10.38
CA TYR A 162 17.98 -7.57 -11.60
C TYR A 162 18.15 -8.75 -12.57
N PHE A 163 18.37 -9.95 -12.03
CA PHE A 163 18.79 -11.12 -12.81
C PHE A 163 19.91 -10.75 -13.79
N SER A 164 19.77 -11.06 -15.08
CA SER A 164 20.73 -10.70 -16.11
C SER A 164 20.46 -9.32 -16.76
N ASN A 165 19.54 -8.53 -16.23
CA ASN A 165 19.17 -7.24 -16.82
C ASN A 165 19.88 -6.05 -16.14
N PRO A 166 20.26 -5.01 -16.90
CA PRO A 166 20.85 -3.79 -16.35
C PRO A 166 19.85 -2.92 -15.56
N LYS A 167 18.54 -3.15 -15.75
CA LYS A 167 17.46 -2.51 -14.97
C LYS A 167 16.73 -3.57 -14.13
N PRO A 168 16.25 -3.20 -12.95
CA PRO A 168 15.48 -4.14 -12.13
C PRO A 168 14.16 -4.56 -12.79
N GLY A 169 13.76 -5.80 -12.59
CA GLY A 169 12.38 -6.22 -12.69
C GLY A 169 11.63 -5.88 -11.41
N ILE A 170 10.36 -5.50 -11.51
CA ILE A 170 9.49 -5.25 -10.37
C ILE A 170 8.42 -6.33 -10.35
N TYR A 171 8.27 -6.98 -9.21
CA TYR A 171 7.36 -8.10 -9.02
C TYR A 171 6.37 -7.75 -7.92
N PHE A 172 5.10 -7.64 -8.27
CA PHE A 172 3.99 -7.34 -7.38
C PHE A 172 3.24 -8.62 -7.08
N HIS A 173 3.42 -9.16 -5.87
CA HIS A 173 2.61 -10.27 -5.39
C HIS A 173 1.40 -9.70 -4.68
N ILE A 174 0.20 -10.15 -5.07
CA ILE A 174 -1.07 -9.67 -4.52
C ILE A 174 -1.90 -10.84 -4.02
N ARG A 175 -2.53 -10.68 -2.85
CA ARG A 175 -3.44 -11.66 -2.26
C ARG A 175 -4.47 -10.96 -1.39
N GLU A 176 -5.73 -11.36 -1.50
CA GLU A 176 -6.76 -10.96 -0.55
C GLU A 176 -6.63 -11.74 0.75
N TYR A 177 -6.84 -11.07 1.88
CA TYR A 177 -6.98 -11.71 3.18
C TYR A 177 -8.41 -12.20 3.35
N THR A 178 -8.62 -13.51 3.29
CA THR A 178 -9.95 -14.15 3.36
C THR A 178 -10.07 -15.16 4.49
N GLU A 179 -8.96 -15.55 5.11
CA GLU A 179 -8.90 -16.61 6.10
C GLU A 179 -8.27 -16.11 7.40
N GLY A 180 -8.86 -16.49 8.53
CA GLY A 180 -8.39 -16.14 9.86
C GLY A 180 -9.24 -15.07 10.55
N ALA A 181 -8.91 -14.79 11.83
CA ALA A 181 -9.59 -13.77 12.60
C ALA A 181 -9.26 -12.36 12.11
N PHE A 182 -10.26 -11.48 12.11
CA PHE A 182 -10.10 -10.08 11.66
C PHE A 182 -9.49 -9.21 12.77
N ASP A 183 -8.29 -9.57 13.20
CA ASP A 183 -7.51 -8.87 14.21
C ASP A 183 -6.06 -8.63 13.75
N LEU A 184 -5.36 -7.73 14.45
CA LEU A 184 -4.01 -7.31 14.08
C LEU A 184 -3.02 -8.48 14.02
N LYS A 185 -3.08 -9.39 14.99
CA LYS A 185 -2.14 -10.51 15.11
C LYS A 185 -2.30 -11.49 13.95
N SER A 186 -3.55 -11.87 13.66
CA SER A 186 -3.88 -12.80 12.58
C SER A 186 -3.52 -12.21 11.21
N ILE A 187 -3.84 -10.93 10.98
CA ILE A 187 -3.50 -10.23 9.74
C ILE A 187 -1.98 -10.09 9.59
N GLN A 188 -1.25 -9.75 10.65
CA GLN A 188 0.22 -9.68 10.60
C GLN A 188 0.84 -11.05 10.31
N GLN A 189 0.38 -12.11 10.97
CA GLN A 189 0.88 -13.46 10.73
C GLN A 189 0.66 -13.88 9.29
N ASN A 190 -0.57 -13.74 8.76
CA ASN A 190 -0.90 -14.06 7.38
C ASN A 190 -0.10 -13.22 6.36
N TYR A 191 0.15 -11.94 6.68
CA TYR A 191 0.99 -11.10 5.83
C TYR A 191 2.44 -11.60 5.82
N THR A 192 2.99 -11.98 6.98
CA THR A 192 4.36 -12.51 7.10
C THR A 192 4.52 -13.82 6.33
N GLU A 193 3.55 -14.72 6.44
CA GLU A 193 3.51 -15.98 5.67
C GLU A 193 3.44 -15.69 4.16
N PHE A 194 2.57 -14.76 3.74
CA PHE A 194 2.48 -14.35 2.34
C PHE A 194 3.76 -13.70 1.82
N TYR A 195 4.44 -12.90 2.65
CA TYR A 195 5.72 -12.31 2.31
C TYR A 195 6.78 -13.40 2.07
N ALA A 196 6.90 -14.36 2.99
CA ALA A 196 7.82 -15.49 2.87
C ALA A 196 7.54 -16.34 1.61
N ASP A 197 6.28 -16.65 1.34
CA ASP A 197 5.85 -17.36 0.11
C ASP A 197 6.21 -16.57 -1.15
N SER A 198 6.02 -15.25 -1.13
CA SER A 198 6.35 -14.37 -2.26
C SER A 198 7.83 -14.37 -2.55
N VAL A 199 8.67 -14.28 -1.50
CA VAL A 199 10.13 -14.40 -1.61
C VAL A 199 10.53 -15.79 -2.13
N GLY A 200 9.94 -16.87 -1.58
CA GLY A 200 10.18 -18.22 -2.04
C GLY A 200 9.86 -18.42 -3.53
N LYS A 201 8.71 -17.91 -3.98
CA LYS A 201 8.34 -17.94 -5.42
C LYS A 201 9.31 -17.12 -6.27
N GLN A 202 9.75 -15.96 -5.78
CA GLN A 202 10.69 -15.12 -6.49
C GLN A 202 12.04 -15.83 -6.73
N MET A 203 12.52 -16.61 -5.75
CA MET A 203 13.76 -17.40 -5.88
C MET A 203 13.68 -18.47 -6.96
N THR A 204 12.48 -18.92 -7.34
CA THR A 204 12.27 -19.92 -8.39
C THR A 204 12.15 -19.33 -9.79
N PHE A 205 12.09 -18.00 -9.93
CA PHE A 205 12.08 -17.38 -11.25
C PHE A 205 13.44 -17.52 -11.89
N ASN A 206 13.48 -18.34 -12.93
CA ASN A 206 14.61 -18.41 -13.86
C ASN A 206 14.31 -17.47 -15.02
N GLN A 207 15.37 -16.88 -15.57
CA GLN A 207 15.27 -16.10 -16.82
C GLN A 207 15.21 -17.00 -18.03
#